data_5ff25c330f6d03fe463fdf71d785ec28
#
_entry.id   5ff25c330f6d03fe463fdf71d785ec28
#
_cell.length_a   1.000
_cell.length_b   1.000
_cell.length_c   1.000
_cell.angle_alpha   90.00
_cell.angle_beta   90.00
_cell.angle_gamma   90.00
#
_symmetry.space_group_name_H-M   'P 1'
#
loop_
_entity.id
_entity.type
_entity.pdbx_description
1 polymer ?
#
loop_
_entity_poly.entity_id
_entity_poly.type
_entity_poly.pdbx_seq_one_letter_code
_entity_poly.pdbx_strand_id
1 'polypeptide(L)'
;MNAAIIRSEDYSRQMKTIVEPFLESSLKSGYFESRKDEPIYYEYHKADAPVGNVVIVHGFSECVKKYNESVFYFLKEHYSVFLIQQEGHGKSFRSVADLSKIQIPDYHDLVDDLTYFVKNIVMPNGDGLPLFLYSHSMGGAVSVCTMQQNPDMFQKAILSSPMMEINTGKVPVLVDEILCRISIMTG
;
A
#
# COMPACT_ATOMS: atom_id res chain seq x y z
N MET A 1 -4.63 26.15 3.39
CA MET A 1 -5.67 26.27 2.32
C MET A 1 -6.14 24.88 2.05
N ASN A 2 -7.42 24.57 2.30
CA ASN A 2 -7.92 23.22 2.02
C ASN A 2 -7.78 22.93 0.52
N ALA A 3 -7.16 21.81 0.19
CA ALA A 3 -7.08 21.37 -1.20
C ALA A 3 -8.50 21.25 -1.76
N ALA A 4 -8.79 21.90 -2.88
CA ALA A 4 -10.10 21.77 -3.50
C ALA A 4 -10.29 20.33 -3.98
N ILE A 5 -11.34 19.67 -3.51
CA ILE A 5 -11.67 18.29 -3.89
C ILE A 5 -11.97 18.24 -5.38
N ILE A 6 -11.36 17.30 -6.08
CA ILE A 6 -11.60 17.04 -7.49
C ILE A 6 -13.03 16.52 -7.68
N ARG A 7 -13.83 17.21 -8.49
CA ARG A 7 -15.20 16.81 -8.76
C ARG A 7 -15.26 15.71 -9.82
N SER A 8 -16.23 14.80 -9.69
CA SER A 8 -16.39 13.65 -10.59
C SER A 8 -16.53 14.03 -12.05
N GLU A 9 -17.21 15.14 -12.36
CA GLU A 9 -17.42 15.68 -13.72
C GLU A 9 -16.13 16.11 -14.42
N ASP A 10 -15.12 16.51 -13.65
CA ASP A 10 -13.82 16.98 -14.14
C ASP A 10 -12.66 16.01 -13.85
N TYR A 11 -12.96 14.86 -13.25
CA TYR A 11 -11.96 13.96 -12.68
C TYR A 11 -10.84 13.61 -13.65
N SER A 12 -11.18 13.01 -14.80
CA SER A 12 -10.16 12.54 -15.76
C SER A 12 -9.31 13.69 -16.30
N ARG A 13 -9.87 14.88 -16.47
CA ARG A 13 -9.15 16.06 -16.93
C ARG A 13 -8.19 16.54 -15.85
N GLN A 14 -8.67 16.72 -14.62
CA GLN A 14 -7.85 17.24 -13.52
C GLN A 14 -6.74 16.24 -13.11
N MET A 15 -7.02 14.94 -13.14
CA MET A 15 -5.97 13.94 -12.91
C MET A 15 -4.82 14.11 -13.91
N LYS A 16 -5.11 14.15 -15.21
CA LYS A 16 -4.08 14.25 -16.27
C LYS A 16 -3.37 15.60 -16.32
N THR A 17 -4.07 16.70 -16.03
CA THR A 17 -3.50 18.04 -16.24
C THR A 17 -2.94 18.70 -14.99
N ILE A 18 -3.30 18.21 -13.81
CA ILE A 18 -2.90 18.79 -12.52
C ILE A 18 -2.21 17.76 -11.65
N VAL A 19 -2.88 16.64 -11.35
CA VAL A 19 -2.41 15.69 -10.35
C VAL A 19 -1.17 14.93 -10.83
N GLU A 20 -1.27 14.26 -11.99
CA GLU A 20 -0.16 13.44 -12.51
C GLU A 20 1.11 14.27 -12.72
N PRO A 21 1.09 15.46 -13.40
CA PRO A 21 2.29 16.26 -13.55
C PRO A 21 2.86 16.78 -12.22
N PHE A 22 2.00 17.09 -11.25
CA PHE A 22 2.44 17.50 -9.92
C PHE A 22 3.16 16.36 -9.20
N LEU A 23 2.62 15.14 -9.26
CA LEU A 23 3.23 13.97 -8.63
C LEU A 23 4.53 13.54 -9.34
N GLU A 24 4.56 13.59 -10.67
CA GLU A 24 5.77 13.26 -11.44
C GLU A 24 6.97 14.14 -11.04
N SER A 25 6.74 15.40 -10.71
CA SER A 25 7.79 16.34 -10.31
C SER A 25 8.46 16.01 -8.97
N SER A 26 7.74 15.30 -8.09
CA SER A 26 8.18 14.97 -6.71
C SER A 26 8.44 13.49 -6.50
N LEU A 27 8.15 12.64 -7.50
CA LEU A 27 8.25 11.19 -7.39
C LEU A 27 9.69 10.73 -7.15
N LYS A 28 9.87 9.95 -6.09
CA LYS A 28 11.03 9.10 -5.87
C LYS A 28 10.57 7.66 -5.74
N SER A 29 11.31 6.73 -6.32
CA SER A 29 10.97 5.32 -6.31
C SER A 29 12.21 4.44 -6.23
N GLY A 30 12.02 3.20 -5.81
CA GLY A 30 13.09 2.23 -5.72
C GLY A 30 12.57 0.84 -5.39
N TYR A 31 13.50 -0.03 -5.07
CA TYR A 31 13.23 -1.38 -4.60
C TYR A 31 13.97 -1.61 -3.29
N PHE A 32 13.42 -2.45 -2.45
CA PHE A 32 14.11 -3.05 -1.31
C PHE A 32 13.92 -4.56 -1.32
N GLU A 33 14.76 -5.26 -0.62
CA GLU A 33 14.65 -6.70 -0.40
C GLU A 33 14.59 -6.96 1.10
N SER A 34 13.42 -7.37 1.59
CA SER A 34 13.26 -7.91 2.95
C SER A 34 13.67 -9.38 2.98
N ARG A 35 13.50 -10.06 1.86
CA ARG A 35 13.92 -11.43 1.56
C ARG A 35 14.81 -11.43 0.31
N LYS A 36 15.76 -12.37 0.28
CA LYS A 36 16.73 -12.48 -0.82
C LYS A 36 16.04 -12.78 -2.15
N ASP A 37 16.44 -12.04 -3.19
CA ASP A 37 15.96 -12.18 -4.58
C ASP A 37 14.45 -11.89 -4.76
N GLU A 38 13.83 -11.19 -3.81
CA GLU A 38 12.41 -10.81 -3.84
C GLU A 38 12.23 -9.29 -3.72
N PRO A 39 12.53 -8.53 -4.78
CA PRO A 39 12.49 -7.08 -4.75
C PRO A 39 11.06 -6.54 -4.61
N ILE A 40 10.84 -5.69 -3.64
CA ILE A 40 9.57 -4.99 -3.38
C ILE A 40 9.70 -3.53 -3.82
N TYR A 41 8.82 -3.13 -4.72
CA TYR A 41 8.79 -1.77 -5.26
C TYR A 41 8.13 -0.80 -4.28
N TYR A 42 8.66 0.43 -4.22
CA TYR A 42 8.04 1.53 -3.48
C TYR A 42 8.13 2.85 -4.23
N GLU A 43 7.24 3.76 -3.85
CA GLU A 43 7.25 5.16 -4.26
C GLU A 43 7.14 6.05 -3.03
N TYR A 44 7.70 7.27 -3.13
CA TYR A 44 7.41 8.30 -2.14
C TYR A 44 7.50 9.70 -2.71
N HIS A 45 6.79 10.61 -2.06
CA HIS A 45 6.72 12.02 -2.38
C HIS A 45 6.96 12.83 -1.11
N LYS A 46 7.88 13.77 -1.15
CA LYS A 46 8.13 14.68 -0.04
C LYS A 46 7.28 15.94 -0.19
N ALA A 47 6.57 16.30 0.86
CA ALA A 47 5.87 17.58 0.90
C ALA A 47 6.84 18.73 1.18
N ASP A 48 6.47 19.94 0.76
CA ASP A 48 7.15 21.16 1.19
C ASP A 48 6.81 21.44 2.66
N ALA A 49 7.85 21.64 3.52
CA ALA A 49 7.69 21.83 4.96
C ALA A 49 6.76 20.80 5.63
N PRO A 50 7.10 19.50 5.60
CA PRO A 50 6.19 18.46 6.03
C PRO A 50 5.89 18.52 7.53
N VAL A 51 4.63 18.22 7.90
CA VAL A 51 4.17 18.12 9.29
C VAL A 51 4.05 16.68 9.77
N GLY A 52 4.18 15.70 8.86
CA GLY A 52 4.10 14.28 9.15
C GLY A 52 4.27 13.44 7.88
N ASN A 53 4.28 12.14 8.07
CA ASN A 53 4.44 11.16 7.00
C ASN A 53 3.24 10.21 6.98
N VAL A 54 2.68 9.93 5.82
CA VAL A 54 1.61 8.95 5.61
C VAL A 54 2.16 7.76 4.85
N VAL A 55 2.02 6.57 5.41
CA VAL A 55 2.30 5.29 4.74
C VAL A 55 1.00 4.78 4.14
N ILE A 56 0.98 4.50 2.85
CA ILE A 56 -0.19 3.94 2.15
C ILE A 56 0.05 2.47 1.82
N VAL A 57 -0.91 1.60 2.21
CA VAL A 57 -0.89 0.15 1.95
C VAL A 57 -2.14 -0.22 1.17
N HIS A 58 -1.95 -0.62 -0.08
CA HIS A 58 -3.04 -0.90 -1.02
C HIS A 58 -3.71 -2.27 -0.77
N GLY A 59 -4.90 -2.47 -1.33
CA GLY A 59 -5.65 -3.71 -1.27
C GLY A 59 -5.23 -4.74 -2.33
N PHE A 60 -5.88 -5.90 -2.30
CA PHE A 60 -5.72 -6.96 -3.31
C PHE A 60 -6.11 -6.46 -4.71
N SER A 61 -5.37 -6.85 -5.73
CA SER A 61 -5.55 -6.43 -7.14
C SER A 61 -5.39 -4.92 -7.39
N GLU A 62 -4.79 -4.19 -6.46
CA GLU A 62 -4.54 -2.76 -6.60
C GLU A 62 -3.08 -2.45 -6.94
N CYS A 63 -2.78 -1.19 -7.16
CA CYS A 63 -1.41 -0.70 -7.34
C CYS A 63 -1.27 0.72 -6.77
N VAL A 64 -0.03 1.15 -6.55
CA VAL A 64 0.28 2.48 -5.99
C VAL A 64 -0.38 3.62 -6.77
N LYS A 65 -0.50 3.53 -8.10
CA LYS A 65 -1.13 4.55 -8.94
C LYS A 65 -2.59 4.82 -8.62
N LYS A 66 -3.32 3.84 -8.07
CA LYS A 66 -4.72 4.03 -7.64
C LYS A 66 -4.83 5.14 -6.59
N TYR A 67 -3.76 5.40 -5.86
CA TYR A 67 -3.74 6.36 -4.75
C TYR A 67 -3.24 7.75 -5.14
N ASN A 68 -2.99 8.03 -6.43
CA ASN A 68 -2.44 9.30 -6.89
C ASN A 68 -3.27 10.52 -6.40
N GLU A 69 -4.59 10.42 -6.42
CA GLU A 69 -5.47 11.48 -5.91
C GLU A 69 -5.29 11.68 -4.40
N SER A 70 -5.25 10.58 -3.63
CA SER A 70 -5.02 10.64 -2.17
C SER A 70 -3.64 11.21 -1.85
N VAL A 71 -2.61 10.80 -2.60
CA VAL A 71 -1.25 11.35 -2.47
C VAL A 71 -1.25 12.85 -2.70
N PHE A 72 -1.93 13.31 -3.76
CA PHE A 72 -2.05 14.72 -4.07
C PHE A 72 -2.68 15.50 -2.90
N TYR A 73 -3.75 15.01 -2.31
CA TYR A 73 -4.38 15.67 -1.17
C TYR A 73 -3.49 15.70 0.07
N PHE A 74 -2.84 14.60 0.40
CA PHE A 74 -1.91 14.57 1.53
C PHE A 74 -0.75 15.54 1.36
N LEU A 75 -0.17 15.61 0.15
CA LEU A 75 0.90 16.56 -0.14
C LEU A 75 0.44 18.02 -0.02
N LYS A 76 -0.78 18.34 -0.46
CA LYS A 76 -1.38 19.68 -0.32
C LYS A 76 -1.64 20.07 1.14
N GLU A 77 -1.83 19.09 2.02
CA GLU A 77 -1.96 19.28 3.47
C GLU A 77 -0.62 19.07 4.20
N HIS A 78 0.50 19.19 3.48
CA HIS A 78 1.86 19.11 4.03
C HIS A 78 2.24 17.75 4.65
N TYR A 79 1.68 16.65 4.19
CA TYR A 79 2.13 15.31 4.57
C TYR A 79 3.01 14.72 3.45
N SER A 80 4.21 14.28 3.79
CA SER A 80 4.99 13.40 2.89
C SER A 80 4.31 12.03 2.80
N VAL A 81 4.32 11.42 1.64
CA VAL A 81 3.59 10.16 1.40
C VAL A 81 4.54 9.08 0.90
N PHE A 82 4.42 7.90 1.48
CA PHE A 82 5.20 6.72 1.18
C PHE A 82 4.27 5.57 0.82
N LEU A 83 4.48 4.91 -0.32
CA LEU A 83 3.63 3.84 -0.83
C LEU A 83 4.46 2.60 -1.05
N ILE A 84 4.02 1.48 -0.48
CA ILE A 84 4.56 0.15 -0.77
C ILE A 84 3.69 -0.52 -1.84
N GLN A 85 4.33 -1.13 -2.84
CA GLN A 85 3.67 -2.03 -3.77
C GLN A 85 3.86 -3.45 -3.23
N GLN A 86 2.83 -4.05 -2.66
CA GLN A 86 2.94 -5.34 -2.00
C GLN A 86 3.37 -6.46 -2.98
N GLU A 87 3.97 -7.53 -2.46
CA GLU A 87 4.29 -8.75 -3.22
C GLU A 87 3.11 -9.23 -4.06
N GLY A 88 3.38 -9.80 -5.21
CA GLY A 88 2.36 -10.25 -6.16
C GLY A 88 1.71 -9.13 -6.99
N HIS A 89 2.03 -7.85 -6.74
CA HIS A 89 1.39 -6.72 -7.38
C HIS A 89 2.37 -5.83 -8.16
N GLY A 90 1.87 -5.24 -9.23
CA GLY A 90 2.56 -4.21 -10.01
C GLY A 90 4.00 -4.57 -10.39
N LYS A 91 4.96 -3.79 -9.89
CA LYS A 91 6.39 -3.94 -10.16
C LYS A 91 7.14 -4.77 -9.12
N SER A 92 6.49 -5.18 -8.02
CA SER A 92 7.09 -6.00 -6.99
C SER A 92 7.26 -7.44 -7.42
N PHE A 93 8.09 -8.18 -6.69
CA PHE A 93 8.30 -9.61 -6.89
C PHE A 93 6.97 -10.37 -7.02
N ARG A 94 6.99 -11.40 -7.86
CA ARG A 94 5.87 -12.31 -8.10
C ARG A 94 6.38 -13.74 -8.09
N SER A 95 5.76 -14.57 -7.30
CA SER A 95 6.07 -16.01 -7.22
C SER A 95 5.54 -16.81 -8.44
N VAL A 96 4.74 -16.17 -9.31
CA VAL A 96 4.15 -16.79 -10.51
C VAL A 96 4.57 -16.06 -11.78
N ALA A 97 4.82 -16.82 -12.85
CA ALA A 97 5.21 -16.28 -14.15
C ALA A 97 4.05 -15.60 -14.90
N ASP A 98 2.81 -16.03 -14.65
CA ASP A 98 1.62 -15.44 -15.25
C ASP A 98 1.24 -14.15 -14.54
N LEU A 99 1.54 -13.00 -15.16
CA LEU A 99 1.29 -11.68 -14.60
C LEU A 99 -0.20 -11.32 -14.43
N SER A 100 -1.12 -12.11 -14.99
CA SER A 100 -2.56 -11.95 -14.76
C SER A 100 -3.00 -12.52 -13.41
N LYS A 101 -2.17 -13.36 -12.80
CA LYS A 101 -2.45 -14.00 -11.51
C LYS A 101 -1.71 -13.28 -10.38
N ILE A 102 -2.36 -13.23 -9.23
CA ILE A 102 -1.74 -12.78 -7.97
C ILE A 102 -1.68 -13.99 -7.06
N GLN A 103 -0.48 -14.33 -6.61
CA GLN A 103 -0.25 -15.35 -5.61
C GLN A 103 0.55 -14.72 -4.47
N ILE A 104 0.10 -14.97 -3.26
CA ILE A 104 0.75 -14.58 -2.01
C ILE A 104 0.92 -15.88 -1.22
N PRO A 105 2.13 -16.47 -1.22
CA PRO A 105 2.37 -17.77 -0.59
C PRO A 105 2.14 -17.74 0.92
N ASP A 106 2.57 -16.64 1.58
CA ASP A 106 2.39 -16.43 3.00
C ASP A 106 2.08 -14.94 3.29
N TYR A 107 1.00 -14.67 3.99
CA TYR A 107 0.64 -13.29 4.35
C TYR A 107 1.62 -12.66 5.35
N HIS A 108 2.38 -13.47 6.10
CA HIS A 108 3.41 -12.97 7.00
C HIS A 108 4.51 -12.24 6.23
N ASP A 109 4.79 -12.64 4.99
CA ASP A 109 5.73 -11.95 4.11
C ASP A 109 5.32 -10.51 3.85
N LEU A 110 4.01 -10.26 3.66
CA LEU A 110 3.49 -8.90 3.49
C LEU A 110 3.65 -8.04 4.76
N VAL A 111 3.52 -8.65 5.93
CA VAL A 111 3.69 -7.98 7.23
C VAL A 111 5.17 -7.64 7.47
N ASP A 112 6.06 -8.56 7.14
CA ASP A 112 7.51 -8.37 7.23
C ASP A 112 7.99 -7.30 6.24
N ASP A 113 7.49 -7.32 4.99
CA ASP A 113 7.76 -6.32 3.97
C ASP A 113 7.33 -4.91 4.43
N LEU A 114 6.13 -4.77 4.98
CA LEU A 114 5.65 -3.49 5.49
C LEU A 114 6.49 -3.02 6.69
N THR A 115 6.83 -3.92 7.59
CA THR A 115 7.70 -3.62 8.74
C THR A 115 9.08 -3.17 8.28
N TYR A 116 9.67 -3.88 7.34
CA TYR A 116 10.97 -3.54 6.75
C TYR A 116 10.91 -2.18 6.03
N PHE A 117 9.90 -1.97 5.19
CA PHE A 117 9.69 -0.73 4.46
C PHE A 117 9.63 0.48 5.41
N VAL A 118 8.84 0.38 6.47
CA VAL A 118 8.73 1.47 7.44
C VAL A 118 10.07 1.75 8.13
N LYS A 119 10.75 0.71 8.62
CA LYS A 119 11.99 0.88 9.38
C LYS A 119 13.17 1.35 8.52
N ASN A 120 13.27 0.85 7.28
CA ASN A 120 14.47 1.04 6.47
C ASN A 120 14.31 2.07 5.33
N ILE A 121 13.07 2.40 4.95
CA ILE A 121 12.81 3.38 3.88
C ILE A 121 12.08 4.61 4.44
N VAL A 122 10.96 4.40 5.15
CA VAL A 122 10.13 5.52 5.59
C VAL A 122 10.82 6.33 6.69
N MET A 123 11.24 5.68 7.77
CA MET A 123 11.86 6.37 8.91
C MET A 123 13.13 7.15 8.52
N PRO A 124 14.07 6.60 7.75
CA PRO A 124 15.26 7.34 7.32
C PRO A 124 14.96 8.54 6.43
N ASN A 125 13.86 8.48 5.67
CA ASN A 125 13.44 9.56 4.78
C ASN A 125 12.31 10.44 5.36
N GLY A 126 11.83 10.15 6.58
CA GLY A 126 10.68 10.80 7.20
C GLY A 126 11.02 12.01 8.08
N ASP A 127 12.29 12.44 8.12
CA ASP A 127 12.78 13.62 8.86
C ASP A 127 12.45 13.59 10.37
N GLY A 128 12.24 12.40 10.96
CA GLY A 128 11.86 12.21 12.36
C GLY A 128 10.44 12.68 12.70
N LEU A 129 9.63 12.96 11.70
CA LEU A 129 8.24 13.42 11.87
C LEU A 129 7.29 12.27 12.19
N PRO A 130 6.10 12.57 12.78
CA PRO A 130 5.09 11.55 13.09
C PRO A 130 4.71 10.71 11.89
N LEU A 131 4.51 9.39 12.12
CA LEU A 131 4.04 8.45 11.13
C LEU A 131 2.55 8.16 11.29
N PHE A 132 1.86 8.21 10.16
CA PHE A 132 0.45 7.86 10.02
C PHE A 132 0.30 6.74 8.99
N LEU A 133 -0.73 5.93 9.16
CA LEU A 133 -1.02 4.82 8.26
C LEU A 133 -2.37 5.05 7.57
N TYR A 134 -2.42 4.85 6.26
CA TYR A 134 -3.66 4.77 5.48
C TYR A 134 -3.67 3.48 4.68
N SER A 135 -4.64 2.61 4.89
CA SER A 135 -4.71 1.32 4.23
C SER A 135 -6.12 0.94 3.79
N HIS A 136 -6.20 0.10 2.77
CA HIS A 136 -7.46 -0.36 2.21
C HIS A 136 -7.51 -1.89 2.09
N SER A 137 -8.66 -2.49 2.40
CA SER A 137 -8.98 -3.91 2.16
C SER A 137 -7.89 -4.86 2.71
N MET A 138 -7.26 -5.71 1.88
CA MET A 138 -6.15 -6.59 2.25
C MET A 138 -5.01 -5.83 2.93
N GLY A 139 -4.65 -4.65 2.40
CA GLY A 139 -3.66 -3.80 3.05
C GLY A 139 -4.03 -3.40 4.48
N GLY A 140 -5.34 -3.30 4.77
CA GLY A 140 -5.85 -3.09 6.12
C GLY A 140 -5.57 -4.26 7.05
N ALA A 141 -5.74 -5.50 6.60
CA ALA A 141 -5.40 -6.70 7.38
C ALA A 141 -3.89 -6.77 7.66
N VAL A 142 -3.06 -6.59 6.63
CA VAL A 142 -1.59 -6.51 6.77
C VAL A 142 -1.19 -5.44 7.79
N SER A 143 -1.80 -4.26 7.69
CA SER A 143 -1.56 -3.14 8.60
C SER A 143 -1.90 -3.46 10.05
N VAL A 144 -3.02 -4.13 10.30
CA VAL A 144 -3.41 -4.56 11.66
C VAL A 144 -2.38 -5.51 12.24
N CYS A 145 -1.96 -6.54 11.48
CA CYS A 145 -0.92 -7.47 11.93
C CYS A 145 0.40 -6.76 12.21
N THR A 146 0.80 -5.81 11.35
CA THR A 146 2.01 -5.00 11.55
C THR A 146 1.94 -4.17 12.83
N MET A 147 0.80 -3.50 13.09
CA MET A 147 0.60 -2.70 14.31
C MET A 147 0.55 -3.56 15.58
N GLN A 148 0.03 -4.78 15.51
CA GLN A 148 0.06 -5.72 16.65
C GLN A 148 1.49 -6.11 17.02
N GLN A 149 2.37 -6.31 16.03
CA GLN A 149 3.78 -6.63 16.25
C GLN A 149 4.62 -5.39 16.62
N ASN A 150 4.19 -4.20 16.19
CA ASN A 150 4.91 -2.94 16.39
C ASN A 150 3.93 -1.83 16.86
N PRO A 151 3.44 -1.87 18.11
CA PRO A 151 2.34 -1.00 18.56
C PRO A 151 2.66 0.50 18.54
N ASP A 152 3.92 0.87 18.66
CA ASP A 152 4.37 2.27 18.70
C ASP A 152 4.83 2.80 17.32
N MET A 153 4.68 2.00 16.25
CA MET A 153 5.19 2.35 14.91
C MET A 153 4.43 3.54 14.30
N PHE A 154 3.12 3.59 14.48
CA PHE A 154 2.25 4.62 13.90
C PHE A 154 1.52 5.38 14.98
N GLN A 155 1.47 6.71 14.84
CA GLN A 155 0.75 7.55 15.78
C GLN A 155 -0.78 7.41 15.63
N LYS A 156 -1.28 7.25 14.40
CA LYS A 156 -2.68 6.98 14.08
C LYS A 156 -2.75 6.17 12.78
N ALA A 157 -3.87 5.44 12.62
CA ALA A 157 -4.16 4.67 11.42
C ALA A 157 -5.60 4.93 10.94
N ILE A 158 -5.76 4.99 9.62
CA ILE A 158 -7.06 4.98 8.93
C ILE A 158 -7.11 3.67 8.13
N LEU A 159 -8.04 2.79 8.51
CA LEU A 159 -8.28 1.51 7.86
C LEU A 159 -9.58 1.59 7.07
N SER A 160 -9.48 1.73 5.76
CA SER A 160 -10.65 1.78 4.87
C SER A 160 -11.07 0.36 4.50
N SER A 161 -12.24 -0.08 4.97
CA SER A 161 -12.81 -1.41 4.71
C SER A 161 -11.78 -2.54 4.87
N PRO A 162 -11.10 -2.65 6.03
CA PRO A 162 -10.04 -3.63 6.22
C PRO A 162 -10.59 -5.06 6.08
N MET A 163 -9.86 -5.91 5.37
CA MET A 163 -10.24 -7.30 5.14
C MET A 163 -9.92 -8.16 6.37
N MET A 164 -10.75 -8.05 7.41
CA MET A 164 -10.56 -8.81 8.65
C MET A 164 -11.12 -10.23 8.53
N GLU A 165 -12.09 -10.42 7.63
CA GLU A 165 -12.71 -11.70 7.32
C GLU A 165 -13.17 -11.70 5.87
N ILE A 166 -13.00 -12.83 5.19
CA ILE A 166 -13.48 -13.02 3.82
C ILE A 166 -14.88 -13.64 3.90
N ASN A 167 -15.87 -12.95 3.30
CA ASN A 167 -17.20 -13.51 3.19
C ASN A 167 -17.23 -14.56 2.07
N THR A 168 -17.23 -15.83 2.44
CA THR A 168 -17.28 -16.97 1.51
C THR A 168 -18.73 -17.29 1.06
N GLY A 169 -19.70 -16.46 1.43
CA GLY A 169 -21.10 -16.63 1.07
C GLY A 169 -21.72 -17.87 1.73
N LYS A 170 -22.23 -18.79 0.91
CA LYS A 170 -22.83 -20.07 1.38
C LYS A 170 -21.83 -21.21 1.53
N VAL A 171 -20.57 -21.02 1.14
CA VAL A 171 -19.51 -22.02 1.22
C VAL A 171 -18.95 -22.01 2.65
N PRO A 172 -18.98 -23.14 3.39
CA PRO A 172 -18.34 -23.20 4.70
C PRO A 172 -16.83 -22.93 4.57
N VAL A 173 -16.26 -22.16 5.50
CA VAL A 173 -14.83 -21.75 5.50
C VAL A 173 -13.90 -22.96 5.29
N LEU A 174 -14.18 -24.09 5.94
CA LEU A 174 -13.41 -25.32 5.79
C LEU A 174 -13.39 -25.83 4.34
N VAL A 175 -14.50 -25.72 3.61
CA VAL A 175 -14.59 -26.15 2.19
C VAL A 175 -13.83 -25.18 1.30
N ASP A 176 -13.91 -23.88 1.60
CA ASP A 176 -13.17 -22.84 0.88
C ASP A 176 -11.65 -23.01 1.04
N GLU A 177 -11.18 -23.28 2.26
CA GLU A 177 -9.76 -23.60 2.52
C GLU A 177 -9.29 -24.82 1.75
N ILE A 178 -10.11 -25.88 1.69
CA ILE A 178 -9.79 -27.10 0.93
C ILE A 178 -9.72 -26.81 -0.56
N LEU A 179 -10.68 -26.05 -1.10
CA LEU A 179 -10.71 -25.67 -2.52
C LEU A 179 -9.50 -24.79 -2.88
N CYS A 180 -9.14 -23.84 -2.04
CA CYS A 180 -7.95 -23.01 -2.22
C CYS A 180 -6.68 -23.86 -2.24
N ARG A 181 -6.53 -24.79 -1.30
CA ARG A 181 -5.36 -25.71 -1.27
C ARG A 181 -5.28 -26.61 -2.51
N ILE A 182 -6.41 -27.16 -2.97
CA ILE A 182 -6.46 -27.97 -4.20
C ILE A 182 -6.08 -27.11 -5.40
N SER A 183 -6.60 -25.89 -5.51
CA SER A 183 -6.25 -24.97 -6.60
C SER A 183 -4.76 -24.63 -6.65
N ILE A 184 -4.12 -24.45 -5.48
CA ILE A 184 -2.67 -24.23 -5.39
C ILE A 184 -1.88 -25.47 -5.86
N MET A 185 -2.38 -26.67 -5.58
CA MET A 185 -1.70 -27.93 -5.94
C MET A 185 -1.88 -28.32 -7.41
N THR A 186 -2.92 -27.84 -8.08
CA THR A 186 -3.25 -28.19 -9.47
C THR A 186 -2.90 -27.10 -10.49
N GLY A 187 -2.42 -25.91 -10.03
CA GLY A 187 -1.77 -24.82 -10.73
C GLY A 187 -2.37 -24.09 -11.75
#